data_91d8e16a840974d520285c31c87711da
#
_entry.id   91d8e16a840974d520285c31c87711da
#
_cell.length_a   1.000
_cell.length_b   1.000
_cell.length_c   1.000
_cell.angle_alpha   90.00
_cell.angle_beta   90.00
_cell.angle_gamma   90.00
#
_symmetry.space_group_name_H-M   'P 1'
#
loop_
_entity.id
_entity.type
_entity.pdbx_description
1 polymer ?
#
loop_
_entity_poly.entity_id
_entity_poly.type
_entity_poly.pdbx_seq_one_letter_code
_entity_poly.pdbx_strand_id
1 'polypeptide(L)'
;MGPYAADGFFGNGTYKHFDGVLAMYHDQGLAPFKALSFGHGVNFTAGLPVVRTSPDHGTGLDIAGQGIADEGSFRAAVWLAADIRQNRERFKLIGADPLQPQKREKERKEG
;
A
#
# COMPACT_ATOMS: atom_id res chain seq x y z
N MET A 1 2.47 10.32 13.48
CA MET A 1 1.60 10.63 14.63
C MET A 1 1.18 9.33 15.30
N GLY A 2 1.00 9.28 16.59
CA GLY A 2 0.68 8.08 17.37
C GLY A 2 1.58 7.98 18.60
N PRO A 3 1.53 6.88 19.32
CA PRO A 3 0.64 5.73 19.13
C PRO A 3 -0.81 6.02 19.54
N TYR A 4 -1.74 5.28 18.96
CA TYR A 4 -3.16 5.32 19.29
C TYR A 4 -3.63 3.96 19.79
N ALA A 5 -4.61 3.93 20.70
CA ALA A 5 -5.31 2.72 21.05
C ALA A 5 -6.16 2.26 19.86
N ALA A 6 -5.99 1.00 19.41
CA ALA A 6 -6.58 0.51 18.16
C ALA A 6 -8.11 0.56 18.18
N ASP A 7 -8.74 0.20 19.30
CA ASP A 7 -10.19 0.22 19.48
C ASP A 7 -10.79 1.61 19.25
N GLY A 8 -10.25 2.63 19.92
CA GLY A 8 -10.68 4.01 19.75
C GLY A 8 -10.32 4.58 18.38
N PHE A 9 -9.14 4.25 17.84
CA PHE A 9 -8.69 4.72 16.54
C PHE A 9 -9.65 4.30 15.41
N PHE A 10 -10.04 3.05 15.39
CA PHE A 10 -10.99 2.55 14.41
C PHE A 10 -12.45 2.84 14.80
N GLY A 11 -12.83 2.65 16.08
CA GLY A 11 -14.19 2.84 16.55
C GLY A 11 -14.73 4.26 16.41
N ASN A 12 -13.86 5.26 16.60
CA ASN A 12 -14.22 6.68 16.46
C ASN A 12 -14.00 7.21 15.04
N GLY A 13 -13.55 6.37 14.10
CA GLY A 13 -13.28 6.81 12.72
C GLY A 13 -12.05 7.70 12.57
N THR A 14 -11.18 7.78 13.57
CA THR A 14 -9.96 8.60 13.55
C THR A 14 -9.03 8.25 12.38
N TYR A 15 -9.02 6.98 11.95
CA TYR A 15 -8.24 6.50 10.80
C TYR A 15 -8.53 7.28 9.49
N LYS A 16 -9.71 7.88 9.34
CA LYS A 16 -10.09 8.65 8.14
C LYS A 16 -9.27 9.93 7.94
N HIS A 17 -8.54 10.36 8.95
CA HIS A 17 -7.68 11.55 8.90
C HIS A 17 -6.22 11.23 8.50
N PHE A 18 -5.93 9.97 8.12
CA PHE A 18 -4.59 9.51 7.81
C PHE A 18 -4.55 8.79 6.46
N ASP A 19 -3.46 8.97 5.74
CA ASP A 19 -3.22 8.31 4.45
C ASP A 19 -2.75 6.86 4.60
N GLY A 20 -2.26 6.48 5.78
CA GLY A 20 -1.79 5.15 6.09
C GLY A 20 -1.80 4.84 7.58
N VAL A 21 -1.93 3.58 7.92
CA VAL A 21 -1.95 3.07 9.28
C VAL A 21 -0.91 1.98 9.45
N LEU A 22 0.00 2.14 10.42
CA LEU A 22 0.94 1.12 10.83
C LEU A 22 0.40 0.40 12.06
N ALA A 23 0.02 -0.86 11.92
CA ALA A 23 -0.37 -1.70 13.03
C ALA A 23 0.83 -2.51 13.54
N MET A 24 1.03 -2.54 14.87
CA MET A 24 2.13 -3.27 15.49
C MET A 24 1.86 -4.77 15.62
N TYR A 25 0.58 -5.16 15.69
CA TYR A 25 0.14 -6.55 15.81
C TYR A 25 -0.82 -6.91 14.70
N HIS A 26 -0.77 -8.16 14.27
CA HIS A 26 -1.51 -8.69 13.14
C HIS A 26 -3.02 -8.36 13.20
N ASP A 27 -3.70 -8.71 14.26
CA ASP A 27 -5.16 -8.54 14.32
C ASP A 27 -5.60 -7.09 14.55
N GLN A 28 -4.73 -6.25 15.12
CA GLN A 28 -5.02 -4.81 15.25
C GLN A 28 -5.21 -4.12 13.89
N GLY A 29 -4.52 -4.61 12.87
CA GLY A 29 -4.65 -4.11 11.50
C GLY A 29 -5.63 -4.92 10.67
N LEU A 30 -5.53 -6.25 10.69
CA LEU A 30 -6.30 -7.10 9.77
C LEU A 30 -7.79 -7.21 10.11
N ALA A 31 -8.16 -7.21 11.39
CA ALA A 31 -9.57 -7.26 11.75
C ALA A 31 -10.35 -6.05 11.22
N PRO A 32 -9.94 -4.78 11.51
CA PRO A 32 -10.61 -3.62 10.94
C PRO A 32 -10.44 -3.52 9.42
N PHE A 33 -9.27 -3.91 8.87
CA PHE A 33 -9.05 -3.91 7.43
C PHE A 33 -10.07 -4.80 6.71
N LYS A 34 -10.26 -6.03 7.14
CA LYS A 34 -11.22 -6.95 6.53
C LYS A 34 -12.66 -6.45 6.63
N ALA A 35 -13.01 -5.81 7.74
CA ALA A 35 -14.32 -5.20 7.90
C ALA A 35 -14.57 -4.01 6.96
N LEU A 36 -13.51 -3.27 6.60
CA LEU A 36 -13.59 -2.07 5.76
C LEU A 36 -13.33 -2.33 4.28
N SER A 37 -12.55 -3.36 3.94
CA SER A 37 -12.13 -3.64 2.55
C SER A 37 -13.21 -4.30 1.69
N PHE A 38 -14.30 -4.80 2.29
CA PHE A 38 -15.42 -5.42 1.59
C PHE A 38 -15.00 -6.51 0.57
N GLY A 39 -13.96 -7.28 0.88
CA GLY A 39 -13.46 -8.35 0.01
C GLY A 39 -12.53 -7.92 -1.14
N HIS A 40 -12.25 -6.63 -1.29
CA HIS A 40 -11.33 -6.11 -2.33
C HIS A 40 -9.90 -5.88 -1.84
N GLY A 41 -9.57 -6.36 -0.66
CA GLY A 41 -8.24 -6.23 -0.09
C GLY A 41 -7.17 -6.97 -0.92
N VAL A 42 -5.96 -6.39 -0.94
CA VAL A 42 -4.78 -6.99 -1.55
C VAL A 42 -3.64 -6.97 -0.55
N ASN A 43 -2.98 -8.11 -0.39
CA ASN A 43 -1.73 -8.19 0.35
C ASN A 43 -0.56 -7.85 -0.59
N PHE A 44 0.21 -6.83 -0.25
CA PHE A 44 1.43 -6.44 -0.95
C PHE A 44 2.63 -6.59 -0.01
N THR A 45 3.65 -7.32 -0.44
CA THR A 45 4.90 -7.45 0.31
C THR A 45 5.88 -6.36 -0.13
N ALA A 46 6.05 -5.34 0.71
CA ALA A 46 6.99 -4.25 0.45
C ALA A 46 8.45 -4.67 0.69
N GLY A 47 9.40 -3.94 0.07
CA GLY A 47 10.83 -4.12 0.27
C GLY A 47 11.49 -5.25 -0.52
N LEU A 48 10.75 -6.02 -1.30
CA LEU A 48 11.31 -7.04 -2.18
C LEU A 48 11.77 -6.46 -3.52
N PRO A 49 12.83 -7.02 -4.14
CA PRO A 49 13.25 -6.66 -5.49
C PRO A 49 12.22 -7.04 -6.54
N VAL A 50 11.42 -8.07 -6.28
CA VAL A 50 10.30 -8.51 -7.12
C VAL A 50 8.99 -7.90 -6.62
N VAL A 51 8.00 -7.81 -7.49
CA VAL A 51 6.63 -7.45 -7.09
C VAL A 51 5.92 -8.71 -6.62
N ARG A 52 5.41 -8.69 -5.38
CA ARG A 52 4.60 -9.76 -4.81
C ARG A 52 3.30 -9.18 -4.27
N THR A 53 2.21 -9.58 -4.88
CA THR A 53 0.84 -9.33 -4.42
C THR A 53 0.12 -10.65 -4.22
N SER A 54 -0.85 -10.68 -3.34
CA SER A 54 -1.76 -11.82 -3.20
C SER A 54 -3.15 -11.33 -2.81
N PRO A 55 -4.19 -12.08 -3.17
CA PRO A 55 -5.54 -11.77 -2.70
C PRO A 55 -5.63 -11.89 -1.18
N ASP A 56 -6.51 -11.09 -0.59
CA ASP A 56 -6.78 -11.09 0.84
C ASP A 56 -7.98 -11.98 1.17
N HIS A 57 -7.88 -13.26 0.89
CA HIS A 57 -8.87 -14.26 1.28
C HIS A 57 -8.20 -15.46 1.96
N GLY A 58 -8.98 -16.19 2.75
CA GLY A 58 -8.57 -17.46 3.34
C GLY A 58 -8.46 -18.59 2.33
N THR A 59 -8.26 -19.79 2.81
CA THR A 59 -8.11 -21.01 1.97
C THR A 59 -9.38 -21.40 1.22
N GLY A 60 -10.55 -20.87 1.62
CA GLY A 60 -11.83 -21.14 0.95
C GLY A 60 -12.27 -22.60 1.00
N LEU A 61 -11.78 -23.37 1.96
CA LEU A 61 -12.11 -24.80 2.08
C LEU A 61 -13.62 -25.06 2.29
N ASP A 62 -14.29 -24.14 2.94
CA ASP A 62 -15.73 -24.15 3.21
C ASP A 62 -16.59 -24.01 1.96
N ILE A 63 -16.06 -23.38 0.91
CA ILE A 63 -16.74 -23.18 -0.38
C ILE A 63 -16.13 -24.00 -1.52
N ALA A 64 -15.18 -24.88 -1.20
CA ALA A 64 -14.50 -25.69 -2.22
C ALA A 64 -15.49 -26.58 -2.97
N GLY A 65 -15.39 -26.57 -4.32
CA GLY A 65 -16.26 -27.35 -5.21
C GLY A 65 -17.66 -26.78 -5.42
N GLN A 66 -18.03 -25.67 -4.76
CA GLN A 66 -19.37 -25.08 -4.89
C GLN A 66 -19.51 -24.09 -6.05
N GLY A 67 -18.42 -23.64 -6.64
CA GLY A 67 -18.44 -22.71 -7.79
C GLY A 67 -18.91 -21.29 -7.43
N ILE A 68 -18.86 -20.91 -6.13
CA ILE A 68 -19.36 -19.62 -5.61
C ILE A 68 -18.24 -18.66 -5.18
N ALA A 69 -16.99 -19.01 -5.44
CA ALA A 69 -15.85 -18.16 -5.06
C ALA A 69 -15.87 -16.83 -5.85
N ASP A 70 -15.63 -15.73 -5.12
CA ASP A 70 -15.48 -14.40 -5.71
C ASP A 70 -14.02 -14.17 -6.11
N GLU A 71 -13.79 -13.85 -7.38
CA GLU A 71 -12.46 -13.59 -7.92
C GLU A 71 -12.02 -12.12 -7.76
N GLY A 72 -12.82 -11.26 -7.18
CA GLY A 72 -12.58 -9.82 -7.08
C GLY A 72 -11.23 -9.47 -6.46
N SER A 73 -10.90 -10.07 -5.33
CA SER A 73 -9.61 -9.85 -4.64
C SER A 73 -8.41 -10.37 -5.47
N PHE A 74 -8.55 -11.51 -6.16
CA PHE A 74 -7.51 -12.02 -7.06
C PHE A 74 -7.27 -11.08 -8.24
N ARG A 75 -8.34 -10.61 -8.88
CA ARG A 75 -8.29 -9.63 -9.98
C ARG A 75 -7.61 -8.34 -9.53
N ALA A 76 -7.99 -7.82 -8.36
CA ALA A 76 -7.36 -6.65 -7.76
C ALA A 76 -5.86 -6.85 -7.52
N ALA A 77 -5.45 -8.01 -7.04
CA ALA A 77 -4.03 -8.34 -6.83
C ALA A 77 -3.23 -8.35 -8.14
N VAL A 78 -3.79 -8.88 -9.23
CA VAL A 78 -3.15 -8.89 -10.57
C VAL A 78 -2.96 -7.46 -11.09
N TRP A 79 -4.01 -6.64 -11.03
CA TRP A 79 -3.93 -5.24 -11.47
C TRP A 79 -2.92 -4.44 -10.65
N LEU A 80 -2.94 -4.60 -9.33
CA LEU A 80 -1.99 -3.92 -8.46
C LEU A 80 -0.54 -4.32 -8.78
N ALA A 81 -0.28 -5.59 -9.10
CA ALA A 81 1.06 -6.04 -9.48
C ALA A 81 1.56 -5.34 -10.76
N ALA A 82 0.69 -5.19 -11.75
CA ALA A 82 1.00 -4.47 -12.99
C ALA A 82 1.30 -2.99 -12.73
N ASP A 83 0.46 -2.33 -11.93
CA ASP A 83 0.62 -0.91 -11.57
C ASP A 83 1.92 -0.67 -10.80
N ILE A 84 2.24 -1.50 -9.83
CA ILE A 84 3.49 -1.39 -9.05
C ILE A 84 4.70 -1.53 -9.96
N ARG A 85 4.67 -2.50 -10.90
CA ARG A 85 5.76 -2.67 -11.87
C ARG A 85 5.96 -1.41 -12.71
N GLN A 86 4.89 -0.89 -13.31
CA GLN A 86 4.94 0.32 -14.13
C GLN A 86 5.45 1.52 -13.33
N ASN A 87 4.97 1.70 -12.10
CA ASN A 87 5.38 2.79 -11.23
C ASN A 87 6.86 2.67 -10.84
N ARG A 88 7.37 1.46 -10.57
CA ARG A 88 8.80 1.23 -10.30
C ARG A 88 9.67 1.57 -11.51
N GLU A 89 9.25 1.20 -12.72
CA GLU A 89 9.96 1.53 -13.96
C GLU A 89 9.96 3.05 -14.19
N ARG A 90 8.81 3.71 -14.04
CA ARG A 90 8.70 5.16 -14.15
C ARG A 90 9.57 5.88 -13.13
N PHE A 91 9.58 5.45 -11.89
CA PHE A 91 10.41 6.02 -10.84
C PHE A 91 11.91 5.92 -11.16
N LYS A 92 12.35 4.79 -11.69
CA LYS A 92 13.74 4.62 -12.15
C LYS A 92 14.10 5.60 -13.27
N LEU A 93 13.20 5.77 -14.25
CA LEU A 93 13.43 6.69 -15.38
C LEU A 93 13.51 8.15 -14.90
N ILE A 94 12.62 8.57 -14.01
CA ILE A 94 12.64 9.92 -13.44
C ILE A 94 13.91 10.16 -12.61
N GLY A 95 14.39 9.15 -11.89
CA GLY A 95 15.57 9.23 -11.05
C GLY A 95 16.90 9.07 -11.81
N ALA A 96 16.88 8.63 -13.07
CA ALA A 96 18.10 8.36 -13.84
C ALA A 96 18.87 9.64 -14.21
N ASP A 97 18.15 10.75 -14.41
CA ASP A 97 18.76 12.05 -14.74
C ASP A 97 18.08 13.18 -13.93
N PRO A 98 18.33 13.28 -12.62
CA PRO A 98 17.74 14.31 -11.81
C PRO A 98 18.34 15.68 -12.14
N LEU A 99 17.49 16.70 -12.21
CA LEU A 99 17.92 18.09 -12.37
C LEU A 99 18.95 18.45 -11.31
N GLN A 100 20.15 18.86 -11.75
CA GLN A 100 21.19 19.33 -10.85
C GLN A 100 20.83 20.73 -10.33
N PRO A 101 20.99 20.99 -9.02
CA PRO A 101 20.77 22.33 -8.49
C PRO A 101 21.77 23.30 -9.14
N GLN A 102 21.26 24.36 -9.77
CA GLN A 102 22.12 25.43 -10.28
C GLN A 102 22.88 26.06 -9.10
N LYS A 103 24.20 26.05 -9.17
CA LYS A 103 25.01 26.85 -8.25
C LYS A 103 24.71 28.32 -8.53
N ARG A 104 24.06 29.02 -7.60
CA ARG A 104 24.00 30.48 -7.67
C ARG A 104 25.43 31.00 -7.67
N GLU A 105 25.84 31.63 -8.76
CA GLU A 105 27.07 32.45 -8.76
C GLU A 105 26.86 33.51 -7.68
N LYS A 106 27.73 33.49 -6.66
CA LYS A 106 27.81 34.58 -5.73
C LYS A 106 28.20 35.80 -6.55
N GLU A 107 27.30 36.77 -6.70
CA GLU A 107 27.65 38.10 -7.17
C GLU A 107 28.91 38.55 -6.41
N ARG A 108 30.02 38.66 -7.14
CA ARG A 108 31.20 39.34 -6.64
C ARG A 108 30.78 40.78 -6.37
N LYS A 109 30.58 41.14 -5.11
CA LYS A 109 30.59 42.52 -4.68
C LYS A 109 32.00 43.02 -4.91
N GLU A 110 32.25 43.63 -6.06
CA GLU A 110 33.30 44.57 -6.22
C GLU A 110 32.88 45.83 -5.44
N GLY A 111 33.51 46.03 -4.31
CA GLY A 111 33.53 47.27 -3.58
C GLY A 111 34.81 48.01 -3.83
#